data_cb14e8add0a0f9de54b1d566006c01be
#
_entry.id   cb14e8add0a0f9de54b1d566006c01be
#
_cell.length_a   1.000
_cell.length_b   1.000
_cell.length_c   1.000
_cell.angle_alpha   90.00
_cell.angle_beta   90.00
_cell.angle_gamma   90.00
#
_symmetry.space_group_name_H-M   'P 1'
#
loop_
_entity.id
_entity.type
_entity.pdbx_description
1 polymer ?
#
loop_
_entity_poly.entity_id
_entity_poly.type
_entity_poly.pdbx_seq_one_letter_code
_entity_poly.pdbx_strand_id
1 'polypeptide(L)'
;MRILLLTLVILSGNTMANTVEEPTWELIEQIDAVELRRYGATIEARTPLNSSRESSGGFRRLAGYIFGGNDSGKEIAMTAPVGETLVPENPVMSFTMPSEYSMNDLPAPQDGSVSLHTVPERTIAAIS
;
A
#
# COMPACT_ATOMS: atom_id res chain seq x y z
N MET A 1 -41.66 -9.33 -24.10
CA MET A 1 -40.32 -8.74 -24.00
C MET A 1 -39.61 -9.35 -22.80
N ARG A 2 -38.59 -10.10 -23.07
CA ARG A 2 -37.87 -10.76 -22.00
C ARG A 2 -36.62 -9.98 -21.71
N ILE A 3 -36.57 -9.45 -20.53
CA ILE A 3 -35.35 -8.87 -20.01
C ILE A 3 -34.53 -10.04 -19.52
N LEU A 4 -33.48 -10.37 -20.26
CA LEU A 4 -32.49 -11.30 -19.77
C LEU A 4 -31.69 -10.55 -18.71
N LEU A 5 -32.05 -10.75 -17.47
CA LEU A 5 -31.16 -10.37 -16.39
C LEU A 5 -30.01 -11.36 -16.44
N LEU A 6 -28.96 -10.97 -17.12
CA LEU A 6 -27.70 -11.64 -16.98
C LEU A 6 -27.21 -11.28 -15.59
N THR A 7 -27.58 -12.09 -14.64
CA THR A 7 -26.94 -12.04 -13.34
C THR A 7 -25.53 -12.55 -13.59
N LEU A 8 -24.64 -11.62 -13.86
CA LEU A 8 -23.24 -11.90 -13.82
C LEU A 8 -22.94 -12.22 -12.36
N VAL A 9 -23.06 -13.46 -12.01
CA VAL A 9 -22.43 -13.95 -10.80
C VAL A 9 -20.95 -13.86 -11.06
N ILE A 10 -20.40 -12.75 -10.71
CA ILE A 10 -18.96 -12.69 -10.50
C ILE A 10 -18.74 -13.60 -9.31
N LEU A 11 -18.48 -14.83 -9.58
CA LEU A 11 -17.71 -15.63 -8.67
C LEU A 11 -16.38 -14.93 -8.58
N SER A 12 -16.32 -13.97 -7.69
CA SER A 12 -15.06 -13.60 -7.12
C SER A 12 -14.54 -14.90 -6.58
N GLY A 13 -13.68 -15.53 -7.35
CA GLY A 13 -13.06 -16.75 -6.94
C GLY A 13 -12.51 -16.46 -5.58
N ASN A 14 -12.99 -17.14 -4.60
CA ASN A 14 -12.40 -17.14 -3.29
C ASN A 14 -11.02 -17.69 -3.43
N THR A 15 -10.19 -16.86 -3.94
CA THR A 15 -8.81 -17.11 -3.80
C THR A 15 -8.52 -16.79 -2.38
N MET A 16 -8.69 -17.71 -1.66
CA MET A 16 -7.95 -18.11 -0.57
C MET A 16 -7.03 -17.07 -0.07
N ALA A 17 -6.64 -17.25 1.02
CA ALA A 17 -5.65 -16.72 1.90
C ALA A 17 -4.41 -16.03 1.31
N ASN A 18 -4.22 -16.04 0.01
CA ASN A 18 -3.07 -15.44 -0.68
C ASN A 18 -3.38 -14.07 -1.29
N THR A 19 -4.57 -13.54 -1.06
CA THR A 19 -4.90 -12.22 -1.56
C THR A 19 -4.31 -11.16 -0.65
N VAL A 20 -3.32 -10.45 -1.17
CA VAL A 20 -2.70 -9.33 -0.48
C VAL A 20 -3.59 -8.10 -0.68
N GLU A 21 -3.83 -7.37 0.40
CA GLU A 21 -4.64 -6.16 0.32
C GLU A 21 -3.95 -5.12 -0.54
N GLU A 22 -4.74 -4.43 -1.36
CA GLU A 22 -4.31 -3.28 -2.15
C GLU A 22 -5.14 -2.07 -1.76
N PRO A 23 -4.57 -0.85 -1.77
CA PRO A 23 -5.35 0.36 -1.52
C PRO A 23 -6.49 0.48 -2.50
N THR A 24 -7.66 0.84 -2.01
CA THR A 24 -8.83 1.04 -2.86
C THR A 24 -8.74 2.38 -3.58
N TRP A 25 -9.22 2.41 -4.81
CA TRP A 25 -9.26 3.62 -5.61
C TRP A 25 -10.50 3.64 -6.49
N GLU A 26 -10.84 4.83 -6.92
CA GLU A 26 -11.95 5.09 -7.81
C GLU A 26 -11.43 5.70 -9.09
N LEU A 27 -11.87 5.18 -10.23
CA LEU A 27 -11.52 5.75 -11.52
C LEU A 27 -12.28 7.05 -11.70
N ILE A 28 -11.55 8.15 -11.85
CA ILE A 28 -12.14 9.48 -12.08
C ILE A 28 -12.27 9.73 -13.58
N GLU A 29 -11.21 9.47 -14.33
CA GLU A 29 -11.17 9.72 -15.76
C GLU A 29 -10.08 8.87 -16.38
N GLN A 30 -10.29 8.50 -17.65
CA GLN A 30 -9.26 7.82 -18.43
C GLN A 30 -8.96 8.66 -19.67
N ILE A 31 -7.69 8.96 -19.86
CA ILE A 31 -7.18 9.73 -20.99
C ILE A 31 -6.09 8.88 -21.64
N ASP A 32 -6.42 8.24 -22.76
CA ASP A 32 -5.55 7.29 -23.45
C ASP A 32 -5.08 6.17 -22.51
N ALA A 33 -3.79 6.01 -22.30
CA ALA A 33 -3.23 5.00 -21.40
C ALA A 33 -3.13 5.45 -19.95
N VAL A 34 -3.56 6.69 -19.65
CA VAL A 34 -3.44 7.27 -18.31
C VAL A 34 -4.79 7.22 -17.61
N GLU A 35 -4.81 6.66 -16.42
CA GLU A 35 -5.97 6.69 -15.55
C GLU A 35 -5.77 7.72 -14.45
N LEU A 36 -6.77 8.57 -14.24
CA LEU A 36 -6.84 9.41 -13.05
C LEU A 36 -7.59 8.64 -11.98
N ARG A 37 -6.92 8.37 -10.88
CA ARG A 37 -7.44 7.57 -9.78
C ARG A 37 -7.49 8.38 -8.51
N ARG A 38 -8.62 8.30 -7.80
CA ARG A 38 -8.73 8.84 -6.45
C ARG A 38 -8.50 7.72 -5.45
N TYR A 39 -7.46 7.87 -4.64
CA TYR A 39 -7.19 6.98 -3.53
C TYR A 39 -7.70 7.58 -2.24
N GLY A 40 -8.32 6.76 -1.39
CA GLY A 40 -8.67 7.16 -0.04
C GLY A 40 -7.44 7.39 0.84
N ALA A 41 -7.66 7.96 2.01
CA ALA A 41 -6.58 8.15 2.98
C ALA A 41 -6.00 6.79 3.41
N THR A 42 -4.69 6.74 3.53
CA THR A 42 -3.96 5.54 3.95
C THR A 42 -2.90 5.89 4.99
N ILE A 43 -2.31 4.87 5.58
CA ILE A 43 -1.14 5.03 6.44
C ILE A 43 0.00 4.28 5.78
N GLU A 44 1.17 4.89 5.76
CA GLU A 44 2.37 4.28 5.20
C GLU A 44 3.46 4.17 6.26
N ALA A 45 4.13 3.02 6.27
CA ALA A 45 5.43 2.90 6.93
C ALA A 45 6.49 3.23 5.88
N ARG A 46 7.39 4.14 6.21
CA ARG A 46 8.42 4.63 5.30
C ARG A 46 9.81 4.46 5.87
N THR A 47 10.75 4.22 4.99
CA THR A 47 12.17 4.23 5.34
C THR A 47 12.96 4.94 4.24
N PRO A 48 13.91 5.81 4.59
CA PRO A 48 14.78 6.39 3.59
C PRO A 48 15.72 5.34 3.02
N LEU A 49 16.06 5.50 1.75
CA LEU A 49 17.06 4.68 1.08
C LEU A 49 18.34 5.50 0.93
N ASN A 50 19.49 4.86 1.09
CA ASN A 50 20.78 5.53 0.87
C ASN A 50 21.00 5.86 -0.60
N SER A 51 20.40 5.05 -1.47
CA SER A 51 20.41 5.26 -2.93
C SER A 51 19.29 4.42 -3.54
N SER A 52 19.00 4.64 -4.81
CA SER A 52 18.05 3.80 -5.55
C SER A 52 18.47 2.33 -5.65
N ARG A 53 19.73 2.02 -5.33
CA ARG A 53 20.25 0.66 -5.33
C ARG A 53 20.06 -0.07 -3.99
N GLU A 54 19.55 0.63 -2.98
CA GLU A 54 19.38 0.08 -1.63
C GLU A 54 17.95 -0.44 -1.40
N SER A 55 17.22 -0.77 -2.45
CA SER A 55 15.83 -1.23 -2.33
C SER A 55 15.69 -2.47 -1.44
N SER A 56 16.62 -3.42 -1.54
CA SER A 56 16.56 -4.62 -0.70
C SER A 56 16.78 -4.33 0.78
N GLY A 57 17.62 -3.37 1.10
CA GLY A 57 17.83 -2.92 2.49
C GLY A 57 16.59 -2.23 3.05
N GLY A 58 15.99 -1.35 2.25
CA GLY A 58 14.74 -0.69 2.63
C GLY A 58 13.61 -1.68 2.84
N PHE A 59 13.47 -2.62 1.92
CA PHE A 59 12.47 -3.68 2.07
C PHE A 59 12.66 -4.48 3.36
N ARG A 60 13.89 -4.83 3.68
CA ARG A 60 14.20 -5.60 4.89
C ARG A 60 13.82 -4.83 6.16
N ARG A 61 14.07 -3.53 6.19
CA ARG A 61 13.71 -2.70 7.35
C ARG A 61 12.20 -2.62 7.54
N LEU A 62 11.45 -2.39 6.46
CA LEU A 62 10.00 -2.32 6.51
C LEU A 62 9.38 -3.70 6.80
N ALA A 63 9.89 -4.75 6.19
CA ALA A 63 9.47 -6.11 6.49
C ALA A 63 9.75 -6.46 7.96
N GLY A 64 10.88 -6.04 8.50
CA GLY A 64 11.20 -6.21 9.91
C GLY A 64 10.14 -5.58 10.81
N TYR A 65 9.69 -4.40 10.47
CA TYR A 65 8.63 -3.72 11.22
C TYR A 65 7.34 -4.54 11.25
N ILE A 66 6.87 -5.00 10.10
CA ILE A 66 5.59 -5.71 10.02
C ILE A 66 5.66 -7.15 10.53
N PHE A 67 6.86 -7.74 10.62
CA PHE A 67 7.05 -9.09 11.15
C PHE A 67 7.38 -9.12 12.65
N GLY A 68 7.06 -8.07 13.37
CA GLY A 68 7.20 -8.03 14.82
C GLY A 68 8.28 -7.09 15.36
N GLY A 69 9.00 -6.38 14.49
CA GLY A 69 10.00 -5.39 14.87
C GLY A 69 9.37 -4.08 15.35
N ASN A 70 8.49 -4.17 16.33
CA ASN A 70 7.75 -3.05 16.89
C ASN A 70 7.50 -3.28 18.38
N ASP A 71 7.03 -2.24 19.07
CA ASP A 71 6.91 -2.25 20.52
C ASP A 71 6.02 -3.34 21.09
N SER A 72 5.08 -3.87 20.32
CA SER A 72 4.17 -4.92 20.77
C SER A 72 4.46 -6.30 20.19
N GLY A 73 5.50 -6.44 19.37
CA GLY A 73 5.81 -7.70 18.70
C GLY A 73 4.70 -8.16 17.76
N LYS A 74 3.90 -7.23 17.24
CA LYS A 74 2.73 -7.52 16.44
C LYS A 74 3.11 -7.83 15.00
N GLU A 75 2.50 -8.88 14.46
CA GLU A 75 2.57 -9.13 13.03
C GLU A 75 1.48 -8.32 12.30
N ILE A 76 1.91 -7.60 11.28
CA ILE A 76 1.05 -6.79 10.43
C ILE A 76 1.06 -7.43 9.04
N ALA A 77 -0.11 -7.61 8.44
CA ALA A 77 -0.18 -8.24 7.13
C ALA A 77 0.47 -7.37 6.05
N MET A 78 1.12 -8.02 5.11
CA MET A 78 1.69 -7.34 3.95
C MET A 78 0.60 -6.83 3.04
N THR A 79 0.81 -5.68 2.45
CA THR A 79 -0.03 -5.11 1.40
C THR A 79 0.77 -4.95 0.10
N ALA A 80 0.10 -4.64 -0.98
CA ALA A 80 0.72 -4.33 -2.25
C ALA A 80 0.08 -3.08 -2.86
N PRO A 81 0.76 -2.35 -3.72
CA PRO A 81 2.17 -2.51 -4.07
C PRO A 81 3.12 -1.90 -3.05
N VAL A 82 4.39 -2.26 -3.14
CA VAL A 82 5.46 -1.57 -2.42
C VAL A 82 5.75 -0.27 -3.16
N GLY A 83 5.77 0.83 -2.42
CA GLY A 83 6.07 2.14 -2.99
C GLY A 83 7.56 2.45 -2.93
N GLU A 84 8.07 3.07 -3.97
CA GLU A 84 9.42 3.60 -3.99
C GLU A 84 9.40 4.95 -4.70
N THR A 85 9.90 5.97 -4.02
CA THR A 85 9.98 7.31 -4.59
C THR A 85 11.23 7.42 -5.45
N LEU A 86 11.05 7.78 -6.70
CA LEU A 86 12.13 7.89 -7.65
C LEU A 86 12.83 9.26 -7.62
N VAL A 87 12.68 10.02 -6.54
CA VAL A 87 13.37 11.29 -6.37
C VAL A 87 14.83 11.00 -6.01
N PRO A 88 15.81 11.35 -6.88
CA PRO A 88 17.20 10.93 -6.69
C PRO A 88 17.84 11.40 -5.39
N GLU A 89 17.38 12.53 -4.86
CA GLU A 89 17.99 13.19 -3.71
C GLU A 89 17.56 12.58 -2.39
N ASN A 90 16.32 12.08 -2.32
CA ASN A 90 15.75 11.52 -1.11
C ASN A 90 14.87 10.32 -1.45
N PRO A 91 15.44 9.22 -1.92
CA PRO A 91 14.63 8.05 -2.22
C PRO A 91 14.07 7.45 -0.93
N VAL A 92 12.81 7.09 -0.99
CA VAL A 92 12.05 6.53 0.14
C VAL A 92 11.31 5.30 -0.33
N MET A 93 11.35 4.25 0.47
CA MET A 93 10.47 3.09 0.28
C MET A 93 9.33 3.15 1.26
N SER A 94 8.16 2.74 0.82
CA SER A 94 6.97 2.71 1.65
C SER A 94 6.17 1.42 1.51
N PHE A 95 5.61 0.99 2.64
CA PHE A 95 4.56 -0.03 2.68
C PHE A 95 3.29 0.64 3.14
N THR A 96 2.19 0.43 2.42
CA THR A 96 0.88 0.85 2.88
C THR A 96 0.42 -0.11 3.97
N MET A 97 -0.06 0.43 5.09
CA MET A 97 -0.59 -0.39 6.16
C MET A 97 -1.98 -0.91 5.80
N PRO A 98 -2.36 -2.11 6.29
CA PRO A 98 -3.72 -2.61 6.09
C PRO A 98 -4.77 -1.61 6.55
N SER A 99 -5.88 -1.54 5.82
CA SER A 99 -6.94 -0.55 6.05
C SER A 99 -7.65 -0.71 7.39
N GLU A 100 -7.53 -1.87 8.02
CA GLU A 100 -8.13 -2.11 9.33
C GLU A 100 -7.48 -1.31 10.47
N TYR A 101 -6.27 -0.78 10.26
CA TYR A 101 -5.56 -0.03 11.30
C TYR A 101 -5.79 1.46 11.19
N SER A 102 -5.99 2.09 12.34
CA SER A 102 -5.82 3.53 12.49
C SER A 102 -4.39 3.81 12.98
N MET A 103 -3.98 5.07 12.92
CA MET A 103 -2.64 5.45 13.40
C MET A 103 -2.41 5.06 14.87
N ASN A 104 -3.46 5.14 15.68
CA ASN A 104 -3.38 4.81 17.11
C ASN A 104 -3.25 3.29 17.36
N ASP A 105 -3.66 2.47 16.40
CA ASP A 105 -3.61 1.00 16.53
C ASP A 105 -2.25 0.43 16.12
N LEU A 106 -1.45 1.21 15.42
CA LEU A 106 -0.16 0.74 14.92
C LEU A 106 0.91 0.89 15.99
N PRO A 107 1.66 -0.18 16.28
CA PRO A 107 2.75 -0.10 17.24
C PRO A 107 3.91 0.72 16.69
N ALA A 108 4.67 1.32 17.58
CA ALA A 108 5.84 2.09 17.18
C ALA A 108 6.94 1.18 16.64
N PRO A 109 7.60 1.57 15.52
CA PRO A 109 8.73 0.82 15.00
C PRO A 109 9.89 0.80 15.99
N GLN A 110 10.58 -0.35 16.10
CA GLN A 110 11.82 -0.44 16.88
C GLN A 110 13.00 0.14 16.11
N ASP A 111 12.97 0.01 14.78
CA ASP A 111 14.00 0.61 13.93
C ASP A 111 13.72 2.11 13.77
N GLY A 112 14.65 2.94 14.21
CA GLY A 112 14.51 4.40 14.15
C GLY A 112 14.48 4.97 12.73
N SER A 113 14.85 4.19 11.73
CA SER A 113 14.77 4.61 10.32
C SER A 113 13.40 4.34 9.69
N VAL A 114 12.52 3.64 10.40
CA VAL A 114 11.14 3.39 9.96
C VAL A 114 10.22 4.39 10.65
N SER A 115 9.37 5.05 9.87
CA SER A 115 8.41 6.03 10.40
C SER A 115 7.04 5.80 9.80
N LEU A 116 6.00 6.17 10.55
CA LEU A 116 4.60 6.03 10.12
C LEU A 116 4.05 7.39 9.70
N HIS A 117 3.33 7.42 8.60
CA HIS A 117 2.79 8.64 8.00
C HIS A 117 1.36 8.45 7.55
N THR A 118 0.51 9.43 7.86
CA THR A 118 -0.82 9.51 7.25
C THR A 118 -0.71 10.11 5.87
N VAL A 119 -1.30 9.44 4.90
CA VAL A 119 -1.40 9.94 3.53
C VAL A 119 -2.84 10.34 3.28
N PRO A 120 -3.13 11.61 2.99
CA PRO A 120 -4.50 12.05 2.77
C PRO A 120 -5.07 11.50 1.47
N GLU A 121 -6.39 11.57 1.33
CA GLU A 121 -7.06 11.29 0.06
C GLU A 121 -6.40 12.10 -1.06
N ARG A 122 -6.17 11.46 -2.20
CA ARG A 122 -5.43 12.09 -3.31
C ARG A 122 -5.86 11.52 -4.65
N THR A 123 -5.72 12.34 -5.67
CA THR A 123 -5.87 11.91 -7.06
C THR A 123 -4.49 11.78 -7.69
N ILE A 124 -4.24 10.65 -8.29
CA ILE A 124 -2.97 10.38 -8.98
C ILE A 124 -3.23 9.94 -10.42
N ALA A 125 -2.27 10.21 -11.28
CA ALA A 125 -2.23 9.69 -12.64
C ALA A 125 -1.47 8.37 -12.63
N ALA A 126 -2.08 7.32 -13.15
CA ALA A 126 -1.49 5.99 -13.19
C ALA A 126 -1.44 5.47 -14.62
N ILE A 127 -0.36 4.81 -14.95
CA ILE A 127 -0.17 4.12 -16.22
C ILE A 127 0.00 2.65 -15.89
N SER A 128 -0.75 1.79 -16.57
CA SER A 128 -0.64 0.35 -16.40
C SER A 128 -0.16 -0.33 -17.68
#